data_3399ecfc360fa44d2544d0860876b869
#
_entry.id   3399ecfc360fa44d2544d0860876b869
#
_cell.length_a   1.000
_cell.length_b   1.000
_cell.length_c   1.000
_cell.angle_alpha   90.00
_cell.angle_beta   90.00
_cell.angle_gamma   90.00
#
_symmetry.space_group_name_H-M   'P 1'
#
loop_
_entity.id
_entity.type
_entity.pdbx_description
1 polymer ?
#
loop_
_entity_poly.entity_id
_entity_poly.type
_entity_poly.pdbx_seq_one_letter_code
_entity_poly.pdbx_strand_id
1 'polypeptide(L)'
;MVGRRPTGFVCACLILAAAACGRREERRPAPATPSADAAVRTLADAYLAGYFDRNPDAVTVYGVPGRRHDKLPDNSLDALNAWHAREDAWIAQAKQIDPAAIETPALRATYAIVREALEGSAAARVCRYELWTVSQMVNGWQAQFGYLVTIQPVGTDQARADALARWSRLPRYVDTEIANLRKGLAAGYSAPKGNVRLVIDQMNALVRGATADSPFDSPSVRDKTPAFAREFDLLVREQIVPAFARYRDVLQKEYLPAARDAIAVSAIPNGAACYDASVRFHSSLAVAARKVHEIGVQQVAQLDAEMATIGRRSFGTTDVPALLQRARVDPQYLFKSREDLIAYSQAALARAKTKMRDWFDLLPKADVVIQPYPKFREKSGPNEYNPPAEDGSRPAVFFINAYQAEKKSRTEAESTAFHETIPGHHLQGTIALERKDIHPIGRYLGNAGYIEGWALYAELLADEMQLFSSDLDRLGMLSSQALRAARLVVDSGIHTLGWSRQQAIDYMLAHTAEPEDDVVSEVDRYIIYPGQATAYMLGNLEIRASRDEAQRTLGPRFDLKQFHDRVLEDGAVPVSFLHDKIRRWERMQ
;
A
#
# COMPACT_ATOMS: atom_id res chain seq x y z
N MET A 1 4.81 95.87 19.75
CA MET A 1 4.67 97.09 18.86
C MET A 1 3.70 96.69 17.77
N VAL A 2 2.57 97.44 17.75
CA VAL A 2 1.77 97.87 16.61
C VAL A 2 1.40 96.79 15.59
N GLY A 3 0.19 96.38 15.44
CA GLY A 3 -1.13 97.08 15.37
C GLY A 3 -1.59 97.12 13.93
N ARG A 4 -2.72 96.51 13.67
CA ARG A 4 -3.98 97.05 13.06
C ARG A 4 -4.81 96.01 12.34
N ARG A 5 -6.05 95.95 12.78
CA ARG A 5 -7.27 95.54 12.05
C ARG A 5 -7.64 96.67 11.04
N PRO A 6 -8.78 96.56 10.32
CA PRO A 6 -9.65 95.54 9.76
C PRO A 6 -10.04 95.83 8.30
N THR A 7 -10.79 95.03 7.63
CA THR A 7 -12.06 95.43 6.92
C THR A 7 -12.76 94.25 6.36
N GLY A 8 -14.07 94.23 6.62
CA GLY A 8 -14.99 93.17 6.14
C GLY A 8 -15.51 93.45 4.73
N PHE A 9 -15.96 92.42 4.07
CA PHE A 9 -16.92 92.52 2.98
C PHE A 9 -17.94 91.43 3.11
N VAL A 10 -19.21 91.81 3.19
CA VAL A 10 -20.40 91.03 3.13
C VAL A 10 -20.62 90.66 1.67
N CYS A 11 -20.85 89.37 1.40
CA CYS A 11 -21.48 89.00 0.14
C CYS A 11 -22.37 87.77 0.31
N ALA A 12 -23.48 87.88 -0.31
CA ALA A 12 -24.75 87.20 -0.17
C ALA A 12 -24.75 85.69 -0.34
N CYS A 13 -25.64 85.02 0.43
CA CYS A 13 -26.08 83.63 0.26
C CYS A 13 -26.78 83.41 -1.08
N LEU A 14 -26.28 82.47 -1.85
CA LEU A 14 -27.04 81.75 -2.88
C LEU A 14 -27.06 80.27 -2.48
N ILE A 15 -28.25 79.83 -2.04
CA ILE A 15 -28.53 78.43 -1.74
C ILE A 15 -28.79 77.73 -3.08
N LEU A 16 -27.83 76.91 -3.54
CA LEU A 16 -28.02 75.95 -4.60
C LEU A 16 -28.30 74.58 -3.94
N ALA A 17 -29.54 74.14 -4.04
CA ALA A 17 -29.94 72.79 -3.68
C ALA A 17 -29.35 71.81 -4.71
N ALA A 18 -28.23 71.15 -4.37
CA ALA A 18 -27.72 70.04 -5.12
C ALA A 18 -28.47 68.77 -4.67
N ALA A 19 -29.32 68.23 -5.54
CA ALA A 19 -29.94 66.93 -5.40
C ALA A 19 -28.83 65.86 -5.42
N ALA A 20 -28.47 65.34 -4.26
CA ALA A 20 -27.59 64.19 -4.14
C ALA A 20 -28.32 62.92 -4.61
N CYS A 21 -28.16 62.56 -5.89
CA CYS A 21 -28.41 61.18 -6.35
C CYS A 21 -27.41 60.26 -5.67
N GLY A 22 -27.80 59.71 -4.53
CA GLY A 22 -27.09 58.62 -3.89
C GLY A 22 -27.12 57.41 -4.81
N ARG A 23 -26.04 57.16 -5.55
CA ARG A 23 -25.77 55.82 -6.09
C ARG A 23 -25.68 54.88 -4.91
N ARG A 24 -26.72 54.05 -4.69
CA ARG A 24 -26.58 52.84 -3.91
C ARG A 24 -25.51 52.00 -4.59
N GLU A 25 -24.32 51.93 -4.02
CA GLU A 25 -23.40 50.84 -4.32
C GLU A 25 -24.14 49.54 -4.00
N GLU A 26 -24.58 48.81 -5.02
CA GLU A 26 -24.99 47.42 -4.87
C GLU A 26 -23.80 46.69 -4.28
N ARG A 27 -23.87 46.37 -2.98
CA ARG A 27 -22.95 45.43 -2.35
C ARG A 27 -23.03 44.17 -3.20
N ARG A 28 -21.96 43.87 -3.95
CA ARG A 28 -21.79 42.54 -4.54
C ARG A 28 -22.11 41.52 -3.44
N PRO A 29 -23.03 40.58 -3.67
CA PRO A 29 -23.26 39.54 -2.68
C PRO A 29 -21.91 38.86 -2.37
N ALA A 30 -21.64 38.66 -1.10
CA ALA A 30 -20.48 37.89 -0.69
C ALA A 30 -20.52 36.57 -1.45
N PRO A 31 -19.37 36.07 -1.96
CA PRO A 31 -19.35 34.79 -2.65
C PRO A 31 -20.01 33.73 -1.76
N ALA A 32 -21.02 33.06 -2.30
CA ALA A 32 -21.71 31.99 -1.56
C ALA A 32 -20.71 30.99 -1.07
N THR A 33 -20.77 30.60 0.19
CA THR A 33 -19.93 29.53 0.75
C THR A 33 -20.14 28.28 -0.12
N PRO A 34 -19.08 27.66 -0.64
CA PRO A 34 -19.23 26.47 -1.47
C PRO A 34 -19.96 25.37 -0.69
N SER A 35 -20.78 24.57 -1.37
CA SER A 35 -21.42 23.40 -0.74
C SER A 35 -20.34 22.44 -0.23
N ALA A 36 -20.69 21.62 0.77
CA ALA A 36 -19.77 20.59 1.30
C ALA A 36 -19.25 19.66 0.19
N ASP A 37 -20.12 19.28 -0.74
CA ASP A 37 -19.77 18.47 -1.91
C ASP A 37 -18.71 19.16 -2.80
N ALA A 38 -18.87 20.44 -3.07
CA ALA A 38 -17.89 21.22 -3.84
C ALA A 38 -16.56 21.37 -3.10
N ALA A 39 -16.61 21.61 -1.79
CA ALA A 39 -15.41 21.69 -0.94
C ALA A 39 -14.63 20.37 -0.93
N VAL A 40 -15.31 19.21 -0.82
CA VAL A 40 -14.70 17.88 -0.90
C VAL A 40 -14.01 17.66 -2.24
N ARG A 41 -14.67 17.98 -3.36
CA ARG A 41 -14.08 17.84 -4.70
C ARG A 41 -12.81 18.68 -4.81
N THR A 42 -12.87 19.95 -4.43
CA THR A 42 -11.71 20.86 -4.48
C THR A 42 -10.54 20.36 -3.66
N LEU A 43 -10.80 19.88 -2.44
CA LEU A 43 -9.78 19.31 -1.57
C LEU A 43 -9.16 18.05 -2.17
N ALA A 44 -9.97 17.13 -2.65
CA ALA A 44 -9.53 15.86 -3.22
C ALA A 44 -8.73 16.06 -4.52
N ASP A 45 -9.16 16.97 -5.40
CA ASP A 45 -8.44 17.35 -6.62
C ASP A 45 -7.05 17.92 -6.28
N ALA A 46 -6.99 18.86 -5.32
CA ALA A 46 -5.74 19.50 -4.90
C ALA A 46 -4.77 18.49 -4.25
N TYR A 47 -5.30 17.60 -3.41
CA TYR A 47 -4.51 16.55 -2.78
C TYR A 47 -3.97 15.56 -3.81
N LEU A 48 -4.81 15.04 -4.70
CA LEU A 48 -4.41 14.07 -5.72
C LEU A 48 -3.38 14.63 -6.70
N ALA A 49 -3.55 15.89 -7.12
CA ALA A 49 -2.55 16.56 -7.95
C ALA A 49 -1.21 16.65 -7.23
N GLY A 50 -1.22 17.09 -5.96
CA GLY A 50 -0.02 17.15 -5.13
C GLY A 50 0.61 15.79 -4.85
N TYR A 51 -0.21 14.76 -4.65
CA TYR A 51 0.24 13.38 -4.44
C TYR A 51 1.08 12.88 -5.63
N PHE A 52 0.59 13.06 -6.86
CA PHE A 52 1.34 12.66 -8.05
C PHE A 52 2.59 13.52 -8.32
N ASP A 53 2.59 14.78 -7.88
CA ASP A 53 3.79 15.62 -7.95
C ASP A 53 4.85 15.16 -6.94
N ARG A 54 4.42 14.71 -5.76
CA ARG A 54 5.28 14.16 -4.70
C ARG A 54 5.77 12.76 -5.03
N ASN A 55 4.91 11.93 -5.64
CA ASN A 55 5.13 10.51 -5.94
C ASN A 55 5.03 10.26 -7.46
N PRO A 56 6.00 10.76 -8.27
CA PRO A 56 5.95 10.60 -9.73
C PRO A 56 6.17 9.16 -10.20
N ASP A 57 6.65 8.27 -9.35
CA ASP A 57 6.71 6.83 -9.52
C ASP A 57 5.30 6.21 -9.58
N ALA A 58 4.38 6.65 -8.73
CA ALA A 58 2.99 6.22 -8.74
C ALA A 58 2.29 6.50 -10.09
N VAL A 59 2.66 7.59 -10.77
CA VAL A 59 2.17 7.90 -12.13
C VAL A 59 2.46 6.74 -13.09
N THR A 60 3.65 6.13 -12.99
CA THR A 60 4.05 5.02 -13.86
C THR A 60 3.42 3.70 -13.41
N VAL A 61 3.35 3.46 -12.10
CA VAL A 61 2.75 2.23 -11.56
C VAL A 61 1.29 2.11 -11.97
N TYR A 62 0.53 3.19 -11.85
CA TYR A 62 -0.90 3.22 -12.22
C TYR A 62 -1.17 3.48 -13.70
N GLY A 63 -0.16 3.88 -14.49
CA GLY A 63 -0.37 4.27 -15.89
C GLY A 63 -1.30 5.48 -16.01
N VAL A 64 -1.07 6.53 -15.21
CA VAL A 64 -1.97 7.70 -15.14
C VAL A 64 -1.95 8.48 -16.45
N PRO A 65 -3.10 8.59 -17.16
CA PRO A 65 -3.13 9.25 -18.46
C PRO A 65 -2.70 10.73 -18.40
N GLY A 66 -2.02 11.18 -19.46
CA GLY A 66 -1.64 12.59 -19.64
C GLY A 66 -0.50 13.10 -18.75
N ARG A 67 0.12 12.24 -17.93
CA ARG A 67 1.29 12.58 -17.13
C ARG A 67 2.57 11.99 -17.71
N ARG A 68 3.69 12.67 -17.49
CA ARG A 68 5.03 12.23 -17.95
C ARG A 68 5.66 11.28 -16.95
N HIS A 69 6.55 10.41 -17.45
CA HIS A 69 7.26 9.39 -16.68
C HIS A 69 8.75 9.75 -16.50
N ASP A 70 9.06 11.02 -16.25
CA ASP A 70 10.39 11.62 -16.35
C ASP A 70 11.04 11.99 -15.01
N LYS A 71 10.38 11.71 -13.86
CA LYS A 71 10.85 12.14 -12.54
C LYS A 71 10.97 10.98 -11.56
N LEU A 72 11.89 11.12 -10.61
CA LEU A 72 11.92 10.41 -9.33
C LEU A 72 11.38 11.31 -8.23
N PRO A 73 10.90 10.74 -7.10
CA PRO A 73 10.57 11.52 -5.90
C PRO A 73 11.77 12.36 -5.43
N ASP A 74 11.52 13.55 -4.92
CA ASP A 74 12.54 14.32 -4.22
C ASP A 74 12.56 13.89 -2.74
N ASN A 75 13.63 13.19 -2.34
CA ASN A 75 13.81 12.65 -0.99
C ASN A 75 14.57 13.62 -0.06
N SER A 76 14.76 14.88 -0.46
CA SER A 76 15.36 15.88 0.42
C SER A 76 14.45 16.25 1.60
N LEU A 77 15.05 16.58 2.75
CA LEU A 77 14.27 17.02 3.91
C LEU A 77 13.51 18.33 3.66
N ASP A 78 14.02 19.18 2.77
CA ASP A 78 13.32 20.42 2.39
C ASP A 78 12.05 20.12 1.60
N ALA A 79 12.12 19.19 0.63
CA ALA A 79 10.94 18.74 -0.12
C ALA A 79 9.92 18.03 0.80
N LEU A 80 10.40 17.24 1.77
CA LEU A 80 9.55 16.61 2.77
C LEU A 80 8.87 17.64 3.67
N ASN A 81 9.58 18.63 4.17
CA ASN A 81 9.01 19.71 4.98
C ASN A 81 7.98 20.54 4.20
N ALA A 82 8.26 20.83 2.93
CA ALA A 82 7.30 21.50 2.05
C ALA A 82 6.03 20.67 1.83
N TRP A 83 6.16 19.35 1.70
CA TRP A 83 5.03 18.43 1.63
C TRP A 83 4.21 18.45 2.93
N HIS A 84 4.85 18.33 4.08
CA HIS A 84 4.18 18.39 5.39
C HIS A 84 3.39 19.69 5.57
N ALA A 85 3.94 20.84 5.16
CA ALA A 85 3.22 22.11 5.22
C ALA A 85 1.98 22.14 4.33
N ARG A 86 2.02 21.50 3.15
CA ARG A 86 0.85 21.34 2.28
C ARG A 86 -0.21 20.43 2.92
N GLU A 87 0.20 19.29 3.48
CA GLU A 87 -0.70 18.39 4.20
C GLU A 87 -1.38 19.12 5.37
N ASP A 88 -0.65 19.90 6.16
CA ASP A 88 -1.21 20.66 7.28
C ASP A 88 -2.27 21.67 6.82
N ALA A 89 -2.03 22.34 5.69
CA ALA A 89 -3.01 23.24 5.09
C ALA A 89 -4.26 22.49 4.61
N TRP A 90 -4.12 21.32 3.99
CA TRP A 90 -5.26 20.51 3.58
C TRP A 90 -6.02 19.89 4.76
N ILE A 91 -5.32 19.49 5.83
CA ILE A 91 -5.96 19.05 7.09
C ILE A 91 -6.83 20.18 7.67
N ALA A 92 -6.31 21.42 7.66
CA ALA A 92 -7.07 22.57 8.13
C ALA A 92 -8.32 22.83 7.27
N GLN A 93 -8.23 22.66 5.94
CA GLN A 93 -9.38 22.74 5.04
C GLN A 93 -10.38 21.59 5.28
N ALA A 94 -9.90 20.35 5.41
CA ALA A 94 -10.75 19.19 5.69
C ALA A 94 -11.57 19.38 6.96
N LYS A 95 -10.99 19.93 8.04
CA LYS A 95 -11.66 20.18 9.32
C LYS A 95 -12.80 21.22 9.24
N GLN A 96 -12.85 22.03 8.18
CA GLN A 96 -13.93 23.01 7.98
C GLN A 96 -15.14 22.40 7.23
N ILE A 97 -14.99 21.20 6.67
CA ILE A 97 -16.07 20.51 5.97
C ILE A 97 -16.88 19.71 7.01
N ASP A 98 -18.17 20.04 7.14
CA ASP A 98 -19.08 19.21 7.94
C ASP A 98 -19.41 17.91 7.19
N PRO A 99 -19.01 16.73 7.69
CA PRO A 99 -19.30 15.46 7.02
C PRO A 99 -20.80 15.17 6.89
N ALA A 100 -21.63 15.73 7.78
CA ALA A 100 -23.09 15.55 7.73
C ALA A 100 -23.73 16.33 6.58
N ALA A 101 -23.10 17.42 6.14
CA ALA A 101 -23.54 18.23 5.03
C ALA A 101 -23.13 17.71 3.64
N ILE A 102 -22.35 16.63 3.58
CA ILE A 102 -21.99 15.98 2.31
C ILE A 102 -23.18 15.16 1.82
N GLU A 103 -23.82 15.60 0.75
CA GLU A 103 -25.05 14.98 0.24
C GLU A 103 -24.76 13.74 -0.60
N THR A 104 -23.76 13.79 -1.50
CA THR A 104 -23.41 12.71 -2.43
C THR A 104 -22.69 11.55 -1.71
N PRO A 105 -23.23 10.31 -1.72
CA PRO A 105 -22.59 9.16 -1.04
C PRO A 105 -21.15 8.91 -1.47
N ALA A 106 -20.84 8.93 -2.76
CA ALA A 106 -19.49 8.75 -3.28
C ALA A 106 -18.52 9.85 -2.81
N LEU A 107 -19.01 11.08 -2.55
CA LEU A 107 -18.17 12.15 -1.99
C LEU A 107 -17.91 11.99 -0.49
N ARG A 108 -18.79 11.30 0.25
CA ARG A 108 -18.47 10.90 1.64
C ARG A 108 -17.29 9.93 1.67
N ALA A 109 -17.26 8.96 0.74
CA ALA A 109 -16.11 8.06 0.57
C ALA A 109 -14.84 8.82 0.14
N THR A 110 -14.96 9.71 -0.84
CA THR A 110 -13.87 10.61 -1.26
C THR A 110 -13.30 11.41 -0.09
N TYR A 111 -14.16 12.01 0.74
CA TYR A 111 -13.75 12.76 1.93
C TYR A 111 -13.05 11.87 2.95
N ALA A 112 -13.57 10.67 3.18
CA ALA A 112 -12.95 9.71 4.10
C ALA A 112 -11.54 9.30 3.63
N ILE A 113 -11.37 9.02 2.33
CA ILE A 113 -10.06 8.64 1.75
C ILE A 113 -9.04 9.79 1.91
N VAL A 114 -9.40 11.01 1.49
CA VAL A 114 -8.45 12.14 1.57
C VAL A 114 -8.13 12.50 3.02
N ARG A 115 -9.12 12.45 3.90
CA ARG A 115 -8.93 12.75 5.32
C ARG A 115 -8.01 11.73 5.98
N GLU A 116 -8.23 10.43 5.75
CA GLU A 116 -7.38 9.38 6.32
C GLU A 116 -5.96 9.45 5.75
N ALA A 117 -5.80 9.68 4.45
CA ALA A 117 -4.48 9.85 3.85
C ALA A 117 -3.69 11.00 4.50
N LEU A 118 -4.36 12.12 4.77
CA LEU A 118 -3.76 13.28 5.43
C LEU A 118 -3.46 13.04 6.91
N GLU A 119 -4.46 12.57 7.68
CA GLU A 119 -4.32 12.37 9.13
C GLU A 119 -3.36 11.22 9.46
N GLY A 120 -3.41 10.12 8.68
CA GLY A 120 -2.51 8.99 8.81
C GLY A 120 -1.05 9.38 8.51
N SER A 121 -0.82 10.12 7.41
CA SER A 121 0.51 10.65 7.08
C SER A 121 1.04 11.57 8.17
N ALA A 122 0.21 12.51 8.65
CA ALA A 122 0.60 13.44 9.72
C ALA A 122 0.97 12.71 11.03
N ALA A 123 0.20 11.67 11.40
CA ALA A 123 0.51 10.85 12.57
C ALA A 123 1.83 10.08 12.41
N ALA A 124 2.09 9.53 11.21
CA ALA A 124 3.30 8.76 10.93
C ALA A 124 4.60 9.60 10.90
N ARG A 125 4.51 10.93 10.87
CA ARG A 125 5.70 11.83 10.90
C ARG A 125 6.57 11.64 12.15
N VAL A 126 6.00 11.14 13.25
CA VAL A 126 6.74 10.80 14.48
C VAL A 126 7.81 9.74 14.25
N CYS A 127 7.63 8.89 13.25
CA CYS A 127 8.55 7.80 12.91
C CYS A 127 9.86 8.26 12.28
N ARG A 128 9.88 9.41 11.62
CA ARG A 128 11.05 9.94 10.93
C ARG A 128 11.70 8.90 10.00
N TYR A 129 10.88 8.18 9.24
CA TYR A 129 11.32 7.09 8.34
C TYR A 129 12.43 7.53 7.39
N GLU A 130 12.43 8.76 6.95
CA GLU A 130 13.44 9.38 6.08
C GLU A 130 14.86 9.39 6.69
N LEU A 131 14.97 9.17 7.99
CA LEU A 131 16.26 9.22 8.70
C LEU A 131 16.89 7.86 8.93
N TRP A 132 16.14 6.75 8.77
CA TRP A 132 16.66 5.43 9.18
C TRP A 132 16.18 4.25 8.35
N THR A 133 15.30 4.40 7.39
CA THR A 133 14.80 3.27 6.61
C THR A 133 15.88 2.73 5.68
N VAL A 134 16.56 1.67 6.11
CA VAL A 134 17.44 0.83 5.29
C VAL A 134 16.78 -0.54 5.20
N SER A 135 15.93 -0.73 4.18
CA SER A 135 15.05 -1.88 4.06
C SER A 135 15.34 -2.68 2.81
N GLN A 136 15.43 -4.00 2.95
CA GLN A 136 15.52 -4.94 1.85
C GLN A 136 14.17 -5.20 1.16
N MET A 137 13.07 -4.71 1.75
CA MET A 137 11.70 -4.97 1.32
C MET A 137 11.17 -3.86 0.39
N VAL A 138 9.88 -3.98 0.01
CA VAL A 138 9.19 -3.06 -0.90
C VAL A 138 9.18 -1.59 -0.47
N ASN A 139 9.40 -1.31 0.83
CA ASN A 139 9.57 0.05 1.34
C ASN A 139 11.01 0.58 1.22
N GLY A 140 11.96 -0.22 0.71
CA GLY A 140 13.31 0.22 0.36
C GLY A 140 13.35 0.80 -1.05
N TRP A 141 13.98 1.95 -1.24
CA TRP A 141 14.03 2.64 -2.53
C TRP A 141 14.62 1.77 -3.66
N GLN A 142 15.63 0.92 -3.36
CA GLN A 142 16.26 0.05 -4.36
C GLN A 142 15.30 -1.02 -4.88
N ALA A 143 14.42 -1.54 -4.03
CA ALA A 143 13.39 -2.49 -4.43
C ALA A 143 12.30 -1.79 -5.27
N GLN A 144 11.82 -0.63 -4.83
CA GLN A 144 10.84 0.18 -5.56
C GLN A 144 11.35 0.59 -6.93
N PHE A 145 12.57 1.11 -7.02
CA PHE A 145 13.13 1.55 -8.30
C PHE A 145 13.57 0.39 -9.19
N GLY A 146 13.96 -0.73 -8.57
CA GLY A 146 14.18 -1.98 -9.29
C GLY A 146 12.92 -2.46 -10.01
N TYR A 147 11.74 -2.34 -9.39
CA TYR A 147 10.45 -2.59 -10.05
C TYR A 147 10.11 -1.49 -11.06
N LEU A 148 10.18 -0.22 -10.65
CA LEU A 148 9.81 0.93 -11.49
C LEU A 148 10.54 0.94 -12.83
N VAL A 149 11.84 0.61 -12.86
CA VAL A 149 12.62 0.59 -14.11
C VAL A 149 12.15 -0.50 -15.07
N THR A 150 11.64 -1.63 -14.56
CA THR A 150 11.12 -2.70 -15.41
C THR A 150 9.82 -2.34 -16.13
N ILE A 151 9.04 -1.42 -15.56
CA ILE A 151 7.78 -0.93 -16.13
C ILE A 151 7.90 0.48 -16.72
N GLN A 152 9.12 1.07 -16.74
CA GLN A 152 9.37 2.38 -17.36
C GLN A 152 8.90 2.37 -18.81
N PRO A 153 8.00 3.26 -19.26
CA PRO A 153 7.61 3.37 -20.65
C PRO A 153 8.81 3.66 -21.56
N VAL A 154 8.85 2.96 -22.68
CA VAL A 154 9.80 3.13 -23.81
C VAL A 154 9.05 2.92 -25.11
N GLY A 155 9.71 2.97 -26.27
CA GLY A 155 9.09 2.67 -27.59
C GLY A 155 8.68 3.90 -28.39
N THR A 156 8.61 5.09 -27.78
CA THR A 156 8.43 6.37 -28.48
C THR A 156 9.57 7.33 -28.13
N ASP A 157 9.82 8.36 -28.95
CA ASP A 157 10.89 9.33 -28.69
C ASP A 157 10.66 10.05 -27.35
N GLN A 158 9.41 10.41 -27.03
CA GLN A 158 9.08 11.02 -25.75
C GLN A 158 9.33 10.07 -24.57
N ALA A 159 8.92 8.80 -24.68
CA ALA A 159 9.11 7.82 -23.61
C ALA A 159 10.60 7.51 -23.38
N ARG A 160 11.42 7.44 -24.44
CA ARG A 160 12.88 7.30 -24.34
C ARG A 160 13.51 8.50 -23.63
N ALA A 161 13.11 9.73 -24.03
CA ALA A 161 13.57 10.95 -23.39
C ALA A 161 13.17 11.00 -21.91
N ASP A 162 11.95 10.60 -21.57
CA ASP A 162 11.46 10.50 -20.20
C ASP A 162 12.27 9.49 -19.38
N ALA A 163 12.57 8.32 -19.94
CA ALA A 163 13.39 7.30 -19.29
C ALA A 163 14.80 7.83 -18.97
N LEU A 164 15.49 8.44 -19.93
CA LEU A 164 16.80 9.04 -19.70
C LEU A 164 16.73 10.17 -18.65
N ALA A 165 15.74 11.06 -18.73
CA ALA A 165 15.54 12.16 -17.80
C ALA A 165 15.26 11.68 -16.36
N ARG A 166 14.47 10.61 -16.18
CA ARG A 166 14.18 10.03 -14.87
C ARG A 166 15.43 9.42 -14.26
N TRP A 167 16.04 8.49 -14.98
CA TRP A 167 17.11 7.66 -14.43
C TRP A 167 18.44 8.39 -14.27
N SER A 168 18.69 9.48 -15.02
CA SER A 168 19.83 10.38 -14.78
C SER A 168 19.77 11.10 -13.42
N ARG A 169 18.60 11.12 -12.76
CA ARG A 169 18.43 11.73 -11.42
C ARG A 169 18.76 10.76 -10.27
N LEU A 170 18.88 9.47 -10.56
CA LEU A 170 19.09 8.45 -9.53
C LEU A 170 20.37 8.65 -8.71
N PRO A 171 21.52 9.04 -9.28
CA PRO A 171 22.71 9.32 -8.48
C PRO A 171 22.48 10.40 -7.41
N ARG A 172 21.79 11.49 -7.77
CA ARG A 172 21.44 12.56 -6.81
C ARG A 172 20.50 12.06 -5.71
N TYR A 173 19.51 11.25 -6.10
CA TYR A 173 18.59 10.63 -5.12
C TYR A 173 19.37 9.82 -4.08
N VAL A 174 20.31 8.98 -4.55
CA VAL A 174 21.17 8.15 -3.68
C VAL A 174 22.05 9.02 -2.77
N ASP A 175 22.64 10.07 -3.28
CA ASP A 175 23.49 10.97 -2.49
C ASP A 175 22.67 11.71 -1.42
N THR A 176 21.41 12.06 -1.72
CA THR A 176 20.47 12.64 -0.74
C THR A 176 20.10 11.61 0.33
N GLU A 177 19.84 10.37 -0.06
CA GLU A 177 19.54 9.26 0.87
C GLU A 177 20.70 9.05 1.86
N ILE A 178 21.94 9.00 1.36
CA ILE A 178 23.15 8.92 2.20
C ILE A 178 23.19 10.10 3.21
N ALA A 179 22.90 11.31 2.75
CA ALA A 179 22.90 12.49 3.63
C ALA A 179 21.82 12.40 4.72
N ASN A 180 20.63 11.90 4.39
CA ASN A 180 19.54 11.71 5.34
C ASN A 180 19.91 10.65 6.38
N LEU A 181 20.46 9.51 5.97
CA LEU A 181 20.91 8.45 6.88
C LEU A 181 22.00 8.92 7.85
N ARG A 182 22.97 9.75 7.38
CA ARG A 182 23.97 10.35 8.25
C ARG A 182 23.36 11.30 9.29
N LYS A 183 22.37 12.11 8.88
CA LYS A 183 21.62 12.97 9.82
C LYS A 183 20.85 12.11 10.83
N GLY A 184 20.29 10.98 10.37
CA GLY A 184 19.62 10.02 11.23
C GLY A 184 20.54 9.47 12.30
N LEU A 185 21.71 8.97 11.93
CA LEU A 185 22.70 8.47 12.89
C LEU A 185 23.09 9.55 13.93
N ALA A 186 23.31 10.78 13.49
CA ALA A 186 23.63 11.89 14.39
C ALA A 186 22.48 12.22 15.35
N ALA A 187 21.22 11.92 14.99
CA ALA A 187 20.02 12.12 15.80
C ALA A 187 19.57 10.88 16.57
N GLY A 188 20.34 9.79 16.57
CA GLY A 188 20.04 8.53 17.28
C GLY A 188 19.05 7.61 16.54
N TYR A 189 18.82 7.85 15.25
CA TYR A 189 18.00 6.97 14.40
C TYR A 189 18.88 6.04 13.59
N SER A 190 18.59 4.74 13.65
CA SER A 190 19.26 3.76 12.79
C SER A 190 18.39 2.54 12.53
N ALA A 191 18.62 1.88 11.39
CA ALA A 191 18.04 0.57 11.08
C ALA A 191 18.76 -0.54 11.88
N PRO A 192 18.12 -1.71 12.07
CA PRO A 192 18.77 -2.87 12.67
C PRO A 192 19.89 -3.41 11.78
N LYS A 193 21.00 -3.85 12.39
CA LYS A 193 22.16 -4.40 11.67
C LYS A 193 21.81 -5.54 10.71
N GLY A 194 20.86 -6.41 11.09
CA GLY A 194 20.41 -7.51 10.24
C GLY A 194 19.90 -7.03 8.88
N ASN A 195 18.97 -6.07 8.90
CA ASN A 195 18.38 -5.50 7.68
C ASN A 195 19.41 -4.72 6.86
N VAL A 196 20.34 -3.99 7.51
CA VAL A 196 21.43 -3.29 6.82
C VAL A 196 22.30 -4.26 6.03
N ARG A 197 22.63 -5.44 6.59
CA ARG A 197 23.40 -6.47 5.88
C ARG A 197 22.66 -6.99 4.65
N LEU A 198 21.36 -7.26 4.77
CA LEU A 198 20.54 -7.69 3.63
C LEU A 198 20.52 -6.64 2.50
N VAL A 199 20.45 -5.35 2.84
CA VAL A 199 20.54 -4.28 1.83
C VAL A 199 21.94 -4.19 1.22
N ILE A 200 23.02 -4.37 2.00
CA ILE A 200 24.37 -4.43 1.46
C ILE A 200 24.51 -5.58 0.46
N ASP A 201 23.91 -6.75 0.72
CA ASP A 201 23.94 -7.89 -0.19
C ASP A 201 23.15 -7.60 -1.48
N GLN A 202 21.99 -6.95 -1.40
CA GLN A 202 21.25 -6.47 -2.57
C GLN A 202 22.08 -5.47 -3.40
N MET A 203 22.73 -4.51 -2.73
CA MET A 203 23.61 -3.55 -3.42
C MET A 203 24.80 -4.24 -4.08
N ASN A 204 25.40 -5.24 -3.42
CA ASN A 204 26.48 -6.05 -4.01
C ASN A 204 26.00 -6.77 -5.29
N ALA A 205 24.78 -7.30 -5.30
CA ALA A 205 24.18 -7.92 -6.48
C ALA A 205 24.00 -6.90 -7.61
N LEU A 206 23.43 -5.70 -7.32
CA LEU A 206 23.23 -4.64 -8.31
C LEU A 206 24.54 -4.08 -8.88
N VAL A 207 25.58 -3.97 -8.05
CA VAL A 207 26.92 -3.50 -8.49
C VAL A 207 27.64 -4.56 -9.34
N ARG A 208 27.52 -5.85 -9.01
CA ARG A 208 28.11 -6.94 -9.79
C ARG A 208 27.33 -7.24 -11.07
N GLY A 209 26.03 -7.06 -11.03
CA GLY A 209 25.09 -7.42 -12.09
C GLY A 209 25.00 -6.39 -13.23
N ALA A 210 26.05 -5.59 -13.49
CA ALA A 210 26.19 -4.83 -14.74
C ALA A 210 26.27 -5.75 -15.99
N THR A 211 25.72 -6.95 -15.87
CA THR A 211 25.54 -7.99 -16.88
C THR A 211 24.06 -8.37 -16.93
N ALA A 212 23.59 -8.91 -18.02
CA ALA A 212 22.25 -9.23 -18.50
C ALA A 212 21.06 -9.52 -17.52
N ASP A 213 21.28 -9.49 -16.21
CA ASP A 213 20.30 -9.81 -15.17
C ASP A 213 19.91 -8.62 -14.26
N SER A 214 20.45 -7.42 -14.50
CA SER A 214 20.07 -6.23 -13.72
C SER A 214 18.69 -5.72 -14.15
N PRO A 215 17.77 -5.40 -13.21
CA PRO A 215 16.51 -4.76 -13.59
C PRO A 215 16.72 -3.44 -14.32
N PHE A 216 17.87 -2.76 -14.09
CA PHE A 216 18.21 -1.49 -14.72
C PHE A 216 18.59 -1.61 -16.19
N ASP A 217 18.83 -2.81 -16.73
CA ASP A 217 19.02 -3.03 -18.17
C ASP A 217 17.67 -3.14 -18.91
N SER A 218 16.54 -3.26 -18.19
CA SER A 218 15.21 -3.49 -18.77
C SER A 218 14.81 -2.47 -19.85
N PRO A 219 15.00 -1.15 -19.70
CA PRO A 219 14.63 -0.20 -20.75
C PRO A 219 15.37 -0.42 -22.08
N SER A 220 16.70 -0.64 -22.06
CA SER A 220 17.50 -0.90 -23.26
C SER A 220 17.24 -2.28 -23.84
N VAL A 221 16.86 -3.26 -23.02
CA VAL A 221 16.45 -4.60 -23.47
C VAL A 221 15.10 -4.56 -24.19
N ARG A 222 14.13 -3.77 -23.70
CA ARG A 222 12.78 -3.65 -24.27
C ARG A 222 12.72 -2.73 -25.49
N ASP A 223 13.61 -1.74 -25.58
CA ASP A 223 13.71 -0.82 -26.72
C ASP A 223 15.11 -0.88 -27.35
N LYS A 224 15.19 -1.56 -28.49
CA LYS A 224 16.44 -1.81 -29.22
C LYS A 224 16.86 -0.66 -30.14
N THR A 225 16.23 0.51 -30.08
CA THR A 225 16.68 1.69 -30.82
C THR A 225 18.15 1.97 -30.50
N PRO A 226 19.09 1.88 -31.48
CA PRO A 226 20.53 1.81 -31.17
C PRO A 226 21.08 3.02 -30.40
N ALA A 227 20.56 4.22 -30.67
CA ALA A 227 20.98 5.42 -29.98
C ALA A 227 20.54 5.40 -28.53
N PHE A 228 19.25 5.08 -28.26
CA PHE A 228 18.69 5.02 -26.92
C PHE A 228 19.34 3.90 -26.09
N ALA A 229 19.41 2.67 -26.63
CA ALA A 229 19.98 1.54 -25.89
C ALA A 229 21.42 1.86 -25.44
N ARG A 230 22.26 2.39 -26.35
CA ARG A 230 23.63 2.78 -26.03
C ARG A 230 23.70 3.88 -24.97
N GLU A 231 22.87 4.92 -25.08
CA GLU A 231 22.85 6.04 -24.12
C GLU A 231 22.37 5.58 -22.74
N PHE A 232 21.33 4.73 -22.71
CA PHE A 232 20.81 4.18 -21.47
C PHE A 232 21.81 3.24 -20.79
N ASP A 233 22.47 2.36 -21.55
CA ASP A 233 23.52 1.48 -21.02
C ASP A 233 24.73 2.26 -20.49
N LEU A 234 25.11 3.37 -21.15
CA LEU A 234 26.14 4.28 -20.62
C LEU A 234 25.70 4.93 -19.31
N LEU A 235 24.46 5.41 -19.23
CA LEU A 235 23.89 5.97 -18.00
C LEU A 235 23.93 4.96 -16.84
N VAL A 236 23.51 3.73 -17.09
CA VAL A 236 23.56 2.66 -16.07
C VAL A 236 24.98 2.42 -15.61
N ARG A 237 25.90 2.16 -16.55
CA ARG A 237 27.28 1.80 -16.23
C ARG A 237 28.06 2.93 -15.59
N GLU A 238 27.93 4.16 -16.08
CA GLU A 238 28.82 5.28 -15.70
C GLU A 238 28.26 6.13 -14.57
N GLN A 239 26.96 6.07 -14.29
CA GLN A 239 26.33 6.91 -13.28
C GLN A 239 25.57 6.09 -12.24
N ILE A 240 24.68 5.16 -12.64
CA ILE A 240 23.80 4.43 -11.73
C ILE A 240 24.60 3.40 -10.91
N VAL A 241 25.36 2.53 -11.55
CA VAL A 241 26.17 1.52 -10.84
C VAL A 241 27.20 2.14 -9.88
N PRO A 242 27.92 3.22 -10.24
CA PRO A 242 28.76 3.94 -9.29
C PRO A 242 28.01 4.55 -8.10
N ALA A 243 26.76 5.01 -8.30
CA ALA A 243 25.93 5.49 -7.19
C ALA A 243 25.56 4.34 -6.23
N PHE A 244 25.20 3.17 -6.76
CA PHE A 244 24.96 1.97 -5.94
C PHE A 244 26.20 1.54 -5.15
N ALA A 245 27.38 1.60 -5.78
CA ALA A 245 28.62 1.31 -5.11
C ALA A 245 28.90 2.29 -3.95
N ARG A 246 28.65 3.60 -4.14
CA ARG A 246 28.77 4.61 -3.07
C ARG A 246 27.81 4.31 -1.91
N TYR A 247 26.54 4.02 -2.19
CA TYR A 247 25.55 3.70 -1.17
C TYR A 247 25.96 2.46 -0.36
N ARG A 248 26.32 1.37 -1.06
CA ARG A 248 26.85 0.15 -0.44
C ARG A 248 28.04 0.45 0.47
N ASP A 249 29.01 1.21 -0.01
CA ASP A 249 30.22 1.52 0.73
C ASP A 249 29.94 2.34 1.99
N VAL A 250 29.01 3.29 1.93
CA VAL A 250 28.55 4.04 3.11
C VAL A 250 27.83 3.11 4.08
N LEU A 251 26.93 2.26 3.58
CA LEU A 251 26.25 1.29 4.44
C LEU A 251 27.25 0.37 5.14
N GLN A 252 28.24 -0.14 4.43
CA GLN A 252 29.21 -1.10 4.96
C GLN A 252 30.23 -0.46 5.92
N LYS A 253 30.76 0.73 5.58
CA LYS A 253 31.90 1.34 6.28
C LYS A 253 31.48 2.32 7.38
N GLU A 254 30.33 2.99 7.21
CA GLU A 254 29.88 4.06 8.13
C GLU A 254 28.63 3.64 8.90
N TYR A 255 27.60 3.17 8.21
CA TYR A 255 26.27 2.95 8.79
C TYR A 255 26.20 1.66 9.61
N LEU A 256 26.64 0.51 9.07
CA LEU A 256 26.55 -0.78 9.74
C LEU A 256 27.29 -0.82 11.10
N PRO A 257 28.49 -0.23 11.27
CA PRO A 257 29.11 -0.15 12.59
C PRO A 257 28.29 0.63 13.62
N ALA A 258 27.55 1.67 13.18
CA ALA A 258 26.72 2.53 14.01
C ALA A 258 25.25 2.06 14.09
N ALA A 259 24.85 1.08 13.29
CA ALA A 259 23.49 0.53 13.27
C ALA A 259 23.15 -0.16 14.59
N ARG A 260 21.87 -0.14 14.98
CA ARG A 260 21.40 -0.75 16.23
C ARG A 260 21.39 -2.28 16.16
N ASP A 261 21.67 -2.91 17.30
CA ASP A 261 21.50 -4.36 17.48
C ASP A 261 20.02 -4.69 17.82
N ALA A 262 19.35 -3.82 18.54
CA ALA A 262 17.94 -3.98 18.87
C ALA A 262 17.06 -3.96 17.63
N ILE A 263 16.18 -4.96 17.50
CA ILE A 263 15.31 -5.10 16.32
C ILE A 263 14.02 -4.27 16.43
N ALA A 264 13.54 -4.01 17.66
CA ALA A 264 12.32 -3.27 17.91
C ALA A 264 12.39 -1.81 17.44
N VAL A 265 11.32 -1.28 16.86
CA VAL A 265 11.22 0.16 16.54
C VAL A 265 11.19 1.00 17.83
N SER A 266 10.73 0.46 18.95
CA SER A 266 10.76 1.14 20.25
C SER A 266 12.18 1.53 20.70
N ALA A 267 13.23 1.03 20.07
CA ALA A 267 14.63 1.37 20.36
C ALA A 267 15.09 2.69 19.71
N ILE A 268 14.32 3.29 18.78
CA ILE A 268 14.64 4.62 18.23
C ILE A 268 13.91 5.73 19.02
N PRO A 269 14.32 7.01 18.89
CA PRO A 269 13.59 8.11 19.51
C PRO A 269 12.11 8.12 19.12
N ASN A 270 11.21 8.27 20.11
CA ASN A 270 9.75 8.16 19.96
C ASN A 270 9.25 6.84 19.36
N GLY A 271 10.02 5.76 19.43
CA GLY A 271 9.74 4.50 18.74
C GLY A 271 8.43 3.83 19.15
N ALA A 272 8.00 3.94 20.42
CA ALA A 272 6.69 3.43 20.85
C ALA A 272 5.52 4.18 20.16
N ALA A 273 5.58 5.51 20.12
CA ALA A 273 4.60 6.33 19.41
C ALA A 273 4.65 6.09 17.89
N CYS A 274 5.85 5.81 17.34
CA CYS A 274 6.00 5.41 15.96
C CYS A 274 5.28 4.10 15.67
N TYR A 275 5.38 3.10 16.54
CA TYR A 275 4.68 1.83 16.33
C TYR A 275 3.16 2.02 16.28
N ASP A 276 2.57 2.73 17.26
CA ASP A 276 1.14 3.00 17.28
C ASP A 276 0.69 3.79 16.03
N ALA A 277 1.48 4.79 15.63
CA ALA A 277 1.21 5.55 14.41
C ALA A 277 1.30 4.70 13.14
N SER A 278 2.23 3.74 13.09
CA SER A 278 2.39 2.82 11.97
C SER A 278 1.21 1.84 11.85
N VAL A 279 0.78 1.25 12.96
CA VAL A 279 -0.43 0.40 12.98
C VAL A 279 -1.64 1.18 12.46
N ARG A 280 -1.86 2.42 12.95
CA ARG A 280 -2.95 3.27 12.46
C ARG A 280 -2.80 3.61 10.98
N PHE A 281 -1.62 4.01 10.54
CA PHE A 281 -1.37 4.37 9.14
C PHE A 281 -1.72 3.24 8.18
N HIS A 282 -1.32 2.01 8.50
CA HIS A 282 -1.55 0.86 7.64
C HIS A 282 -2.96 0.29 7.74
N SER A 283 -3.56 0.28 8.93
CA SER A 283 -4.89 -0.30 9.15
C SER A 283 -6.05 0.69 9.06
N SER A 284 -5.81 2.00 9.15
CA SER A 284 -6.80 3.06 9.41
C SER A 284 -7.58 2.90 10.73
N LEU A 285 -7.05 2.11 11.67
CA LEU A 285 -7.67 1.84 12.96
C LEU A 285 -6.78 2.34 14.10
N ALA A 286 -7.38 3.03 15.06
CA ALA A 286 -6.71 3.45 16.28
C ALA A 286 -6.75 2.31 17.32
N VAL A 287 -5.94 1.27 17.12
CA VAL A 287 -5.85 0.10 18.00
C VAL A 287 -4.51 0.14 18.74
N ALA A 288 -4.54 0.10 20.07
CA ALA A 288 -3.33 0.05 20.88
C ALA A 288 -2.55 -1.25 20.60
N ALA A 289 -1.22 -1.16 20.57
CA ALA A 289 -0.32 -2.28 20.26
C ALA A 289 -0.60 -3.54 21.09
N ARG A 290 -0.87 -3.39 22.39
CA ARG A 290 -1.24 -4.51 23.26
C ARG A 290 -2.52 -5.21 22.81
N LYS A 291 -3.52 -4.44 22.37
CA LYS A 291 -4.78 -5.00 21.85
C LYS A 291 -4.58 -5.73 20.53
N VAL A 292 -3.70 -5.22 19.67
CA VAL A 292 -3.30 -5.92 18.43
C VAL A 292 -2.74 -7.31 18.77
N HIS A 293 -1.84 -7.40 19.75
CA HIS A 293 -1.27 -8.67 20.19
C HIS A 293 -2.35 -9.64 20.71
N GLU A 294 -3.23 -9.17 21.61
CA GLU A 294 -4.33 -9.97 22.18
C GLU A 294 -5.27 -10.51 21.09
N ILE A 295 -5.64 -9.67 20.13
CA ILE A 295 -6.44 -10.08 18.97
C ILE A 295 -5.72 -11.19 18.19
N GLY A 296 -4.43 -11.01 17.92
CA GLY A 296 -3.62 -11.99 17.20
C GLY A 296 -3.61 -13.35 17.90
N VAL A 297 -3.31 -13.38 19.19
CA VAL A 297 -3.30 -14.63 20.00
C VAL A 297 -4.66 -15.32 19.96
N GLN A 298 -5.76 -14.57 20.10
CA GLN A 298 -7.11 -15.12 20.03
C GLN A 298 -7.42 -15.71 18.65
N GLN A 299 -7.06 -15.01 17.57
CA GLN A 299 -7.32 -15.51 16.20
C GLN A 299 -6.47 -16.75 15.87
N VAL A 300 -5.21 -16.78 16.27
CA VAL A 300 -4.35 -17.97 16.10
C VAL A 300 -4.96 -19.18 16.82
N ALA A 301 -5.36 -19.03 18.06
CA ALA A 301 -5.97 -20.12 18.82
C ALA A 301 -7.26 -20.65 18.18
N GLN A 302 -8.09 -19.77 17.62
CA GLN A 302 -9.29 -20.17 16.89
C GLN A 302 -8.94 -20.95 15.63
N LEU A 303 -7.99 -20.47 14.83
CA LEU A 303 -7.56 -21.12 13.58
C LEU A 303 -6.88 -22.47 13.85
N ASP A 304 -6.08 -22.58 14.91
CA ASP A 304 -5.51 -23.86 15.35
C ASP A 304 -6.62 -24.91 15.67
N ALA A 305 -7.69 -24.50 16.33
CA ALA A 305 -8.81 -25.39 16.62
C ALA A 305 -9.54 -25.84 15.34
N GLU A 306 -9.67 -24.97 14.35
CA GLU A 306 -10.23 -25.30 13.05
C GLU A 306 -9.30 -26.25 12.26
N MET A 307 -7.99 -25.99 12.25
CA MET A 307 -6.98 -26.88 11.64
C MET A 307 -6.94 -28.26 12.33
N ALA A 308 -7.04 -28.32 13.66
CA ALA A 308 -7.15 -29.58 14.38
C ALA A 308 -8.41 -30.38 13.99
N THR A 309 -9.51 -29.68 13.68
CA THR A 309 -10.76 -30.33 13.21
C THR A 309 -10.59 -30.94 11.83
N ILE A 310 -9.98 -30.23 10.87
CA ILE A 310 -9.64 -30.79 9.55
C ILE A 310 -8.60 -31.92 9.72
N GLY A 311 -7.60 -31.70 10.58
CA GLY A 311 -6.57 -32.68 10.88
C GLY A 311 -7.13 -34.04 11.33
N ARG A 312 -8.08 -34.00 12.28
CA ARG A 312 -8.78 -35.19 12.75
C ARG A 312 -9.56 -35.87 11.64
N ARG A 313 -10.31 -35.11 10.84
CA ARG A 313 -11.20 -35.63 9.80
C ARG A 313 -10.44 -36.27 8.64
N SER A 314 -9.36 -35.63 8.19
CA SER A 314 -8.76 -35.94 6.88
C SER A 314 -7.30 -36.39 6.95
N PHE A 315 -6.59 -36.14 8.07
CA PHE A 315 -5.16 -36.40 8.19
C PHE A 315 -4.80 -37.31 9.39
N GLY A 316 -5.78 -37.72 10.19
CA GLY A 316 -5.61 -38.66 11.31
C GLY A 316 -4.85 -38.08 12.52
N THR A 317 -4.78 -36.74 12.67
CA THR A 317 -4.11 -36.08 13.78
C THR A 317 -4.87 -34.84 14.23
N THR A 318 -4.66 -34.42 15.49
CA THR A 318 -5.08 -33.11 16.03
C THR A 318 -3.89 -32.26 16.45
N ASP A 319 -2.68 -32.78 16.28
CA ASP A 319 -1.44 -32.05 16.52
C ASP A 319 -1.18 -31.11 15.36
N VAL A 320 -1.54 -29.83 15.55
CA VAL A 320 -1.48 -28.80 14.51
C VAL A 320 -0.03 -28.56 14.05
N PRO A 321 0.97 -28.37 14.92
CA PRO A 321 2.36 -28.21 14.48
C PRO A 321 2.85 -29.39 13.62
N ALA A 322 2.56 -30.63 14.01
CA ALA A 322 2.95 -31.83 13.24
C ALA A 322 2.21 -31.90 11.90
N LEU A 323 0.92 -31.51 11.87
CA LEU A 323 0.12 -31.44 10.64
C LEU A 323 0.68 -30.42 9.66
N LEU A 324 1.00 -29.21 10.12
CA LEU A 324 1.57 -28.13 9.32
C LEU A 324 2.97 -28.48 8.82
N GLN A 325 3.81 -29.07 9.67
CA GLN A 325 5.11 -29.56 9.25
C GLN A 325 4.98 -30.61 8.13
N ARG A 326 4.06 -31.56 8.27
CA ARG A 326 3.79 -32.55 7.23
C ARG A 326 3.25 -31.89 5.95
N ALA A 327 2.32 -30.95 6.05
CA ALA A 327 1.78 -30.21 4.90
C ALA A 327 2.89 -29.45 4.13
N ARG A 328 3.90 -28.98 4.85
CA ARG A 328 5.05 -28.24 4.28
C ARG A 328 6.02 -29.12 3.49
N VAL A 329 6.35 -30.32 3.98
CA VAL A 329 7.49 -31.10 3.49
C VAL A 329 7.17 -32.49 2.94
N ASP A 330 5.95 -33.03 3.12
CA ASP A 330 5.60 -34.35 2.65
C ASP A 330 5.61 -34.38 1.10
N PRO A 331 6.42 -35.25 0.46
CA PRO A 331 6.54 -35.32 -0.99
C PRO A 331 5.21 -35.49 -1.75
N GLN A 332 4.19 -36.09 -1.11
CA GLN A 332 2.87 -36.27 -1.72
C GLN A 332 2.13 -34.94 -1.92
N TYR A 333 2.48 -33.90 -1.17
CA TYR A 333 1.88 -32.57 -1.21
C TYR A 333 2.70 -31.56 -2.02
N LEU A 334 3.91 -31.94 -2.46
CA LEU A 334 4.74 -31.06 -3.29
C LEU A 334 4.27 -31.08 -4.74
N PHE A 335 4.53 -29.99 -5.46
CA PHE A 335 4.35 -29.96 -6.90
C PHE A 335 5.34 -30.87 -7.60
N LYS A 336 4.94 -31.46 -8.73
CA LYS A 336 5.79 -32.36 -9.52
C LYS A 336 6.72 -31.61 -10.46
N SER A 337 6.30 -30.42 -10.89
CA SER A 337 7.03 -29.57 -11.81
C SER A 337 6.53 -28.13 -11.76
N ARG A 338 7.27 -27.26 -12.45
CA ARG A 338 6.88 -25.88 -12.71
C ARG A 338 5.51 -25.77 -13.38
N GLU A 339 5.28 -26.59 -14.37
CA GLU A 339 4.04 -26.62 -15.16
C GLU A 339 2.85 -27.10 -14.32
N ASP A 340 3.08 -28.04 -13.38
CA ASP A 340 2.07 -28.54 -12.44
C ASP A 340 1.61 -27.40 -11.52
N LEU A 341 2.53 -26.62 -10.93
CA LEU A 341 2.19 -25.47 -10.10
C LEU A 341 1.37 -24.41 -10.85
N ILE A 342 1.80 -24.07 -12.07
CA ILE A 342 1.11 -23.07 -12.89
C ILE A 342 -0.31 -23.57 -13.25
N ALA A 343 -0.42 -24.79 -13.73
CA ALA A 343 -1.70 -25.38 -14.12
C ALA A 343 -2.67 -25.50 -12.92
N TYR A 344 -2.15 -25.84 -11.74
CA TYR A 344 -2.94 -25.91 -10.51
C TYR A 344 -3.56 -24.57 -10.14
N SER A 345 -2.75 -23.53 -10.13
CA SER A 345 -3.21 -22.16 -9.83
C SER A 345 -4.18 -21.64 -10.90
N GLN A 346 -3.92 -21.92 -12.18
CA GLN A 346 -4.84 -21.55 -13.28
C GLN A 346 -6.18 -22.28 -13.18
N ALA A 347 -6.20 -23.54 -12.74
CA ALA A 347 -7.43 -24.29 -12.51
C ALA A 347 -8.26 -23.68 -11.36
N ALA A 348 -7.61 -23.21 -10.28
CA ALA A 348 -8.29 -22.49 -9.20
C ALA A 348 -8.97 -21.21 -9.71
N LEU A 349 -8.26 -20.38 -10.47
CA LEU A 349 -8.81 -19.18 -11.11
C LEU A 349 -10.00 -19.52 -12.04
N ALA A 350 -9.88 -20.57 -12.85
CA ALA A 350 -10.94 -20.99 -13.75
C ALA A 350 -12.22 -21.39 -12.99
N ARG A 351 -12.10 -22.12 -11.86
CA ARG A 351 -13.24 -22.44 -10.99
C ARG A 351 -13.89 -21.18 -10.42
N ALA A 352 -13.08 -20.26 -9.89
CA ALA A 352 -13.59 -18.99 -9.35
C ALA A 352 -14.41 -18.24 -10.40
N LYS A 353 -13.92 -18.11 -11.64
CA LYS A 353 -14.62 -17.42 -12.75
C LYS A 353 -16.04 -17.95 -12.96
N THR A 354 -16.28 -19.24 -12.78
CA THR A 354 -17.61 -19.83 -12.99
C THR A 354 -18.64 -19.45 -11.94
N LYS A 355 -18.18 -19.03 -10.74
CA LYS A 355 -19.06 -18.76 -9.59
C LYS A 355 -19.30 -17.26 -9.33
N MET A 356 -18.53 -16.37 -9.92
CA MET A 356 -18.54 -14.95 -9.55
C MET A 356 -19.92 -14.31 -9.62
N ARG A 357 -20.71 -14.61 -10.66
CA ARG A 357 -22.06 -14.02 -10.85
C ARG A 357 -23.07 -14.44 -9.78
N ASP A 358 -22.82 -15.53 -9.08
CA ASP A 358 -23.69 -16.00 -8.01
C ASP A 358 -23.44 -15.21 -6.70
N TRP A 359 -22.27 -14.57 -6.58
CA TRP A 359 -21.77 -13.94 -5.35
C TRP A 359 -21.57 -12.42 -5.45
N PHE A 360 -21.54 -11.88 -6.69
CA PHE A 360 -21.27 -10.46 -6.96
C PHE A 360 -22.13 -9.96 -8.11
N ASP A 361 -22.67 -8.75 -7.99
CA ASP A 361 -23.28 -8.02 -9.11
C ASP A 361 -22.24 -7.10 -9.78
N LEU A 362 -21.36 -6.46 -9.01
CA LEU A 362 -20.21 -5.72 -9.53
C LEU A 362 -19.08 -6.67 -9.92
N LEU A 363 -18.73 -6.67 -11.19
CA LEU A 363 -17.62 -7.45 -11.74
C LEU A 363 -16.72 -6.58 -12.61
N PRO A 364 -15.39 -6.77 -12.60
CA PRO A 364 -14.47 -6.05 -13.48
C PRO A 364 -14.66 -6.51 -14.93
N LYS A 365 -14.35 -5.60 -15.87
CA LYS A 365 -14.32 -5.90 -17.30
C LYS A 365 -12.98 -6.51 -17.73
N ALA A 366 -11.88 -5.99 -17.16
CA ALA A 366 -10.56 -6.53 -17.43
C ALA A 366 -10.42 -7.91 -16.79
N ASP A 367 -9.86 -8.84 -17.55
CA ASP A 367 -9.54 -10.19 -17.06
C ASP A 367 -8.15 -10.23 -16.43
N VAL A 368 -7.90 -11.25 -15.62
CA VAL A 368 -6.60 -11.54 -15.02
C VAL A 368 -6.07 -12.87 -15.54
N VAL A 369 -4.76 -12.92 -15.76
CA VAL A 369 -4.05 -14.13 -16.14
C VAL A 369 -3.02 -14.50 -15.06
N ILE A 370 -2.82 -15.81 -14.86
CA ILE A 370 -1.74 -16.33 -14.02
C ILE A 370 -0.60 -16.77 -14.94
N GLN A 371 0.58 -16.23 -14.71
CA GLN A 371 1.78 -16.61 -15.45
C GLN A 371 3.03 -16.56 -14.55
N PRO A 372 4.03 -17.40 -14.88
CA PRO A 372 5.27 -17.38 -14.12
C PRO A 372 6.08 -16.11 -14.42
N TYR A 373 6.94 -15.76 -13.50
CA TYR A 373 7.97 -14.75 -13.78
C TYR A 373 8.86 -15.13 -14.96
N PRO A 374 9.37 -14.13 -15.69
CA PRO A 374 10.50 -14.35 -16.58
C PRO A 374 11.68 -14.98 -15.83
N LYS A 375 12.44 -15.86 -16.49
CA LYS A 375 13.51 -16.66 -15.86
C LYS A 375 14.51 -15.84 -15.02
N PHE A 376 14.83 -14.62 -15.46
CA PHE A 376 15.77 -13.75 -14.75
C PHE A 376 15.24 -13.25 -13.40
N ARG A 377 13.91 -13.22 -13.22
CA ARG A 377 13.22 -12.76 -11.99
C ARG A 377 12.72 -13.89 -11.10
N GLU A 378 12.68 -15.10 -11.60
CA GLU A 378 12.07 -16.25 -10.93
C GLU A 378 12.69 -16.56 -9.56
N LYS A 379 14.00 -16.33 -9.40
CA LYS A 379 14.70 -16.64 -8.14
C LYS A 379 14.37 -15.69 -6.98
N SER A 380 13.90 -14.48 -7.27
CA SER A 380 13.77 -13.42 -6.27
C SER A 380 12.40 -12.75 -6.25
N GLY A 381 11.51 -13.06 -7.19
CA GLY A 381 10.17 -12.47 -7.24
C GLY A 381 9.24 -13.18 -6.26
N PRO A 382 8.52 -12.47 -5.37
CA PRO A 382 7.43 -13.06 -4.60
C PRO A 382 6.25 -13.38 -5.51
N ASN A 383 5.28 -14.15 -5.04
CA ASN A 383 3.97 -14.17 -5.70
C ASN A 383 3.36 -12.75 -5.58
N GLU A 384 2.94 -12.16 -6.71
CA GLU A 384 2.42 -10.80 -6.70
C GLU A 384 1.36 -10.56 -7.77
N TYR A 385 0.30 -9.85 -7.41
CA TYR A 385 -0.68 -9.34 -8.36
C TYR A 385 -0.27 -7.96 -8.86
N ASN A 386 -0.29 -7.79 -10.18
CA ASN A 386 -0.09 -6.51 -10.85
C ASN A 386 -1.39 -6.08 -11.54
N PRO A 387 -1.98 -4.94 -11.15
CA PRO A 387 -3.22 -4.46 -11.74
C PRO A 387 -3.03 -4.07 -13.21
N PRO A 388 -4.11 -4.02 -14.00
CA PRO A 388 -4.05 -3.47 -15.34
C PRO A 388 -3.68 -1.99 -15.27
N ALA A 389 -3.02 -1.47 -16.30
CA ALA A 389 -2.83 -0.03 -16.42
C ALA A 389 -4.15 0.64 -16.83
N GLU A 390 -4.46 1.82 -16.28
CA GLU A 390 -5.70 2.52 -16.60
C GLU A 390 -5.79 2.94 -18.08
N ASP A 391 -4.65 3.20 -18.71
CA ASP A 391 -4.52 3.52 -20.14
C ASP A 391 -4.61 2.29 -21.06
N GLY A 392 -4.77 1.08 -20.49
CA GLY A 392 -4.84 -0.19 -21.25
C GLY A 392 -3.51 -0.70 -21.77
N SER A 393 -2.39 -0.05 -21.48
CA SER A 393 -1.05 -0.44 -21.96
C SER A 393 -0.52 -1.74 -21.35
N ARG A 394 -1.10 -2.19 -20.24
CA ARG A 394 -0.66 -3.37 -19.49
C ARG A 394 -1.87 -4.15 -18.96
N PRO A 395 -1.95 -5.49 -19.17
CA PRO A 395 -3.01 -6.32 -18.62
C PRO A 395 -2.84 -6.55 -17.11
N ALA A 396 -3.88 -7.07 -16.47
CA ALA A 396 -3.77 -7.59 -15.11
C ALA A 396 -3.09 -8.95 -15.11
N VAL A 397 -2.11 -9.12 -14.23
CA VAL A 397 -1.31 -10.36 -14.14
C VAL A 397 -1.08 -10.72 -12.69
N PHE A 398 -1.35 -11.98 -12.34
CA PHE A 398 -0.78 -12.59 -11.16
C PHE A 398 0.50 -13.32 -11.54
N PHE A 399 1.64 -12.81 -11.11
CA PHE A 399 2.93 -13.45 -11.29
C PHE A 399 3.17 -14.48 -10.20
N ILE A 400 3.29 -15.75 -10.61
CA ILE A 400 3.59 -16.83 -9.71
C ILE A 400 5.09 -17.16 -9.74
N ASN A 401 5.69 -17.28 -8.56
CA ASN A 401 7.07 -17.73 -8.45
C ASN A 401 7.13 -19.26 -8.59
N ALA A 402 7.53 -19.73 -9.75
CA ALA A 402 7.66 -21.15 -10.07
C ALA A 402 9.12 -21.68 -9.98
N TYR A 403 10.03 -20.91 -9.37
CA TYR A 403 11.40 -21.35 -9.13
C TYR A 403 11.42 -22.50 -8.12
N GLN A 404 12.06 -23.62 -8.49
CA GLN A 404 12.12 -24.84 -7.67
C GLN A 404 10.72 -25.30 -7.21
N ALA A 405 9.75 -25.29 -8.11
CA ALA A 405 8.36 -25.66 -7.82
C ALA A 405 8.24 -27.03 -7.14
N GLU A 406 9.12 -27.97 -7.47
CA GLU A 406 9.18 -29.32 -6.89
C GLU A 406 9.54 -29.34 -5.39
N LYS A 407 9.95 -28.22 -4.82
CA LYS A 407 10.18 -28.03 -3.38
C LYS A 407 9.01 -27.32 -2.69
N LYS A 408 8.03 -26.86 -3.43
CA LYS A 408 6.89 -26.08 -2.92
C LYS A 408 5.70 -26.99 -2.69
N SER A 409 5.09 -26.83 -1.53
CA SER A 409 3.81 -27.49 -1.24
C SER A 409 2.68 -26.84 -2.03
N ARG A 410 1.71 -27.67 -2.46
CA ARG A 410 0.47 -27.19 -3.07
C ARG A 410 -0.52 -26.64 -2.06
N THR A 411 -0.29 -26.84 -0.77
CA THR A 411 -1.22 -26.55 0.33
C THR A 411 -1.83 -25.15 0.23
N GLU A 412 -1.03 -24.11 -0.02
CA GLU A 412 -1.50 -22.72 -0.05
C GLU A 412 -1.73 -22.15 -1.47
N ALA A 413 -1.48 -22.95 -2.52
CA ALA A 413 -1.50 -22.45 -3.89
C ALA A 413 -2.89 -21.95 -4.34
N GLU A 414 -3.97 -22.63 -3.95
CA GLU A 414 -5.33 -22.18 -4.28
C GLU A 414 -5.73 -20.94 -3.47
N SER A 415 -5.41 -20.89 -2.18
CA SER A 415 -5.66 -19.72 -1.33
C SER A 415 -4.96 -18.48 -1.87
N THR A 416 -3.67 -18.61 -2.23
CA THR A 416 -2.90 -17.53 -2.85
C THR A 416 -3.52 -17.10 -4.19
N ALA A 417 -3.97 -18.06 -5.03
CA ALA A 417 -4.62 -17.73 -6.29
C ALA A 417 -5.91 -16.92 -6.08
N PHE A 418 -6.73 -17.27 -5.09
CA PHE A 418 -7.96 -16.53 -4.76
C PHE A 418 -7.67 -15.18 -4.13
N HIS A 419 -6.64 -15.08 -3.29
CA HIS A 419 -6.16 -13.82 -2.70
C HIS A 419 -5.71 -12.82 -3.76
N GLU A 420 -4.86 -13.26 -4.67
CA GLU A 420 -4.25 -12.40 -5.68
C GLU A 420 -5.18 -12.09 -6.87
N THR A 421 -6.09 -13.01 -7.19
CA THR A 421 -6.95 -12.85 -8.36
C THR A 421 -8.40 -12.54 -7.96
N ILE A 422 -9.33 -13.46 -8.21
CA ILE A 422 -10.75 -13.36 -7.85
C ILE A 422 -11.12 -14.49 -6.88
N PRO A 423 -11.86 -14.12 -5.83
CA PRO A 423 -12.51 -12.83 -5.54
C PRO A 423 -11.65 -11.78 -4.81
N GLY A 424 -10.32 -11.92 -4.78
CA GLY A 424 -9.39 -11.09 -4.02
C GLY A 424 -8.97 -9.76 -4.70
N HIS A 425 -7.66 -9.52 -4.74
CA HIS A 425 -7.07 -8.24 -5.19
C HIS A 425 -7.52 -7.80 -6.59
N HIS A 426 -7.57 -8.72 -7.56
CA HIS A 426 -7.99 -8.36 -8.91
C HIS A 426 -9.42 -7.84 -8.94
N LEU A 427 -10.34 -8.52 -8.27
CA LEU A 427 -11.74 -8.06 -8.22
C LEU A 427 -11.81 -6.65 -7.63
N GLN A 428 -11.27 -6.45 -6.44
CA GLN A 428 -11.35 -5.20 -5.70
C GLN A 428 -10.66 -4.04 -6.45
N GLY A 429 -9.40 -4.23 -6.83
CA GLY A 429 -8.61 -3.16 -7.42
C GLY A 429 -9.08 -2.78 -8.81
N THR A 430 -9.49 -3.75 -9.62
CA THR A 430 -9.95 -3.49 -10.99
C THR A 430 -11.34 -2.84 -11.03
N ILE A 431 -12.27 -3.24 -10.15
CA ILE A 431 -13.54 -2.52 -10.00
C ILE A 431 -13.27 -1.05 -9.71
N ALA A 432 -12.43 -0.74 -8.71
CA ALA A 432 -12.11 0.64 -8.35
C ALA A 432 -11.51 1.41 -9.54
N LEU A 433 -10.57 0.81 -10.26
CA LEU A 433 -9.89 1.43 -11.41
C LEU A 433 -10.83 1.70 -12.58
N GLU A 434 -11.82 0.83 -12.81
CA GLU A 434 -12.80 0.95 -13.90
C GLU A 434 -13.96 1.93 -13.59
N ARG A 435 -14.18 2.29 -12.31
CA ARG A 435 -15.24 3.22 -11.89
C ARG A 435 -14.87 4.66 -12.29
N LYS A 436 -15.51 5.18 -13.33
CA LYS A 436 -15.32 6.56 -13.81
C LYS A 436 -16.29 7.57 -13.16
N ASP A 437 -17.27 7.08 -12.46
CA ASP A 437 -18.31 7.83 -11.75
C ASP A 437 -17.92 8.24 -10.31
N ILE A 438 -16.86 7.64 -9.76
CA ILE A 438 -16.26 8.07 -8.48
C ILE A 438 -15.11 9.06 -8.71
N HIS A 439 -14.77 9.82 -7.67
CA HIS A 439 -13.60 10.71 -7.73
C HIS A 439 -12.32 9.91 -7.97
N PRO A 440 -11.38 10.39 -8.83
CA PRO A 440 -10.14 9.66 -9.15
C PRO A 440 -9.30 9.23 -7.94
N ILE A 441 -9.40 9.93 -6.81
CA ILE A 441 -8.70 9.56 -5.58
C ILE A 441 -9.01 8.12 -5.13
N GLY A 442 -10.25 7.66 -5.28
CA GLY A 442 -10.68 6.30 -4.94
C GLY A 442 -10.12 5.22 -5.87
N ARG A 443 -9.56 5.63 -7.02
CA ARG A 443 -8.92 4.72 -7.99
C ARG A 443 -7.44 4.52 -7.73
N TYR A 444 -6.77 5.52 -7.15
CA TYR A 444 -5.31 5.55 -7.01
C TYR A 444 -4.80 5.50 -5.58
N LEU A 445 -5.64 5.87 -4.61
CA LEU A 445 -5.28 5.82 -3.21
C LEU A 445 -6.09 4.74 -2.50
N GLY A 446 -5.47 4.13 -1.52
CA GLY A 446 -6.11 3.09 -0.74
C GLY A 446 -5.44 2.89 0.60
N ASN A 447 -6.16 2.24 1.49
CA ASN A 447 -5.65 1.84 2.79
C ASN A 447 -5.29 0.35 2.78
N ALA A 448 -4.12 0.00 3.30
CA ALA A 448 -3.66 -1.39 3.33
C ALA A 448 -4.62 -2.30 4.10
N GLY A 449 -5.22 -1.81 5.21
CA GLY A 449 -6.22 -2.56 5.96
C GLY A 449 -7.43 -2.96 5.14
N TYR A 450 -7.88 -2.09 4.23
CA TYR A 450 -8.96 -2.43 3.31
C TYR A 450 -8.50 -3.39 2.20
N ILE A 451 -7.40 -3.08 1.53
CA ILE A 451 -6.91 -3.84 0.37
C ILE A 451 -6.57 -5.28 0.77
N GLU A 452 -5.75 -5.43 1.80
CA GLU A 452 -5.31 -6.72 2.31
C GLU A 452 -6.39 -7.45 3.10
N GLY A 453 -7.18 -6.68 3.85
CA GLY A 453 -8.34 -7.20 4.58
C GLY A 453 -9.39 -7.80 3.67
N TRP A 454 -9.65 -7.18 2.50
CA TRP A 454 -10.52 -7.72 1.48
C TRP A 454 -9.96 -9.02 0.88
N ALA A 455 -8.69 -9.04 0.49
CA ALA A 455 -8.09 -10.23 -0.11
C ALA A 455 -8.07 -11.41 0.87
N LEU A 456 -7.84 -11.13 2.16
CA LEU A 456 -7.93 -12.15 3.20
C LEU A 456 -9.38 -12.60 3.47
N TYR A 457 -10.36 -11.70 3.39
CA TYR A 457 -11.78 -12.04 3.40
C TYR A 457 -12.17 -12.91 2.20
N ALA A 458 -11.59 -12.62 1.04
CA ALA A 458 -11.85 -13.38 -0.19
C ALA A 458 -11.39 -14.84 -0.12
N GLU A 459 -10.35 -15.16 0.66
CA GLU A 459 -9.95 -16.55 0.92
C GLU A 459 -11.04 -17.33 1.68
N LEU A 460 -11.62 -16.72 2.72
CA LEU A 460 -12.75 -17.30 3.46
C LEU A 460 -14.00 -17.41 2.58
N LEU A 461 -14.25 -16.37 1.78
CA LEU A 461 -15.36 -16.39 0.83
C LEU A 461 -15.19 -17.49 -0.21
N ALA A 462 -13.97 -17.78 -0.66
CA ALA A 462 -13.68 -18.90 -1.56
C ALA A 462 -14.05 -20.26 -0.94
N ASP A 463 -13.92 -20.43 0.38
CA ASP A 463 -14.39 -21.62 1.08
C ASP A 463 -15.93 -21.69 1.10
N GLU A 464 -16.61 -20.59 1.40
CA GLU A 464 -18.08 -20.52 1.32
C GLU A 464 -18.59 -20.78 -0.10
N MET A 465 -17.87 -20.33 -1.13
CA MET A 465 -18.14 -20.58 -2.55
C MET A 465 -17.82 -22.02 -2.98
N GLN A 466 -17.24 -22.85 -2.10
CA GLN A 466 -16.81 -24.22 -2.37
C GLN A 466 -15.79 -24.30 -3.54
N LEU A 467 -14.81 -23.42 -3.51
CA LEU A 467 -13.77 -23.33 -4.55
C LEU A 467 -12.53 -24.17 -4.25
N PHE A 468 -12.28 -24.57 -3.00
CA PHE A 468 -11.13 -25.40 -2.65
C PHE A 468 -11.31 -26.84 -3.11
N SER A 469 -10.26 -27.42 -3.70
CA SER A 469 -10.29 -28.73 -4.32
C SER A 469 -10.32 -29.88 -3.32
N SER A 470 -9.74 -29.68 -2.12
CA SER A 470 -9.59 -30.70 -1.11
C SER A 470 -9.45 -30.12 0.30
N ASP A 471 -9.49 -31.02 1.31
CA ASP A 471 -9.17 -30.63 2.69
C ASP A 471 -7.71 -30.19 2.88
N LEU A 472 -6.79 -30.59 1.99
CA LEU A 472 -5.42 -30.05 2.00
C LEU A 472 -5.40 -28.56 1.62
N ASP A 473 -6.16 -28.18 0.59
CA ASP A 473 -6.26 -26.78 0.15
C ASP A 473 -7.01 -25.92 1.17
N ARG A 474 -8.03 -26.48 1.84
CA ARG A 474 -8.71 -25.83 2.96
C ARG A 474 -7.79 -25.67 4.18
N LEU A 475 -6.94 -26.66 4.47
CA LEU A 475 -5.89 -26.53 5.47
C LEU A 475 -4.92 -25.39 5.10
N GLY A 476 -4.57 -25.28 3.82
CA GLY A 476 -3.75 -24.17 3.30
C GLY A 476 -4.41 -22.80 3.47
N MET A 477 -5.71 -22.69 3.24
CA MET A 477 -6.45 -21.45 3.53
C MET A 477 -6.41 -21.11 5.02
N LEU A 478 -6.62 -22.09 5.92
CA LEU A 478 -6.50 -21.85 7.36
C LEU A 478 -5.09 -21.47 7.77
N SER A 479 -4.06 -22.08 7.16
CA SER A 479 -2.65 -21.67 7.36
C SER A 479 -2.40 -20.25 6.88
N SER A 480 -2.92 -19.87 5.72
CA SER A 480 -2.85 -18.49 5.19
C SER A 480 -3.50 -17.47 6.15
N GLN A 481 -4.68 -17.81 6.69
CA GLN A 481 -5.33 -16.98 7.72
C GLN A 481 -4.49 -16.93 9.02
N ALA A 482 -3.91 -18.07 9.44
CA ALA A 482 -3.08 -18.15 10.63
C ALA A 482 -1.77 -17.35 10.48
N LEU A 483 -1.18 -17.32 9.29
CA LEU A 483 -0.06 -16.46 8.96
C LEU A 483 -0.40 -14.99 9.26
N ARG A 484 -1.55 -14.50 8.79
CA ARG A 484 -1.98 -13.11 8.99
C ARG A 484 -2.38 -12.83 10.44
N ALA A 485 -2.91 -13.80 11.16
CA ALA A 485 -3.15 -13.71 12.60
C ALA A 485 -1.83 -13.70 13.39
N ALA A 486 -0.88 -14.57 13.06
CA ALA A 486 0.44 -14.62 13.66
C ALA A 486 1.25 -13.31 13.44
N ARG A 487 1.03 -12.62 12.29
CA ARG A 487 1.60 -11.28 12.05
C ARG A 487 1.21 -10.28 13.13
N LEU A 488 -0.03 -10.31 13.64
CA LEU A 488 -0.45 -9.44 14.75
C LEU A 488 0.37 -9.71 16.02
N VAL A 489 0.60 -11.01 16.31
CA VAL A 489 1.34 -11.44 17.50
C VAL A 489 2.81 -11.09 17.39
N VAL A 490 3.43 -11.42 16.26
CA VAL A 490 4.86 -11.30 16.05
C VAL A 490 5.29 -9.85 15.89
N ASP A 491 4.60 -9.07 15.06
CA ASP A 491 4.91 -7.66 14.83
C ASP A 491 4.80 -6.86 16.14
N SER A 492 3.69 -6.99 16.87
CA SER A 492 3.51 -6.35 18.17
C SER A 492 4.48 -6.92 19.23
N GLY A 493 4.73 -8.23 19.20
CA GLY A 493 5.68 -8.90 20.10
C GLY A 493 7.09 -8.34 19.97
N ILE A 494 7.59 -8.19 18.75
CA ILE A 494 8.92 -7.60 18.46
C ILE A 494 8.95 -6.15 18.94
N HIS A 495 7.99 -5.33 18.53
CA HIS A 495 8.08 -3.89 18.68
C HIS A 495 7.68 -3.35 20.05
N THR A 496 6.92 -4.14 20.85
CA THR A 496 6.39 -3.67 22.14
C THR A 496 6.61 -4.62 23.33
N LEU A 497 6.86 -5.91 23.08
CA LEU A 497 7.03 -6.91 24.14
C LEU A 497 8.46 -7.47 24.21
N GLY A 498 9.38 -6.99 23.38
CA GLY A 498 10.79 -7.37 23.41
C GLY A 498 11.07 -8.77 22.87
N TRP A 499 10.21 -9.29 21.99
CA TRP A 499 10.47 -10.59 21.36
C TRP A 499 11.75 -10.55 20.51
N SER A 500 12.54 -11.62 20.63
CA SER A 500 13.67 -11.83 19.75
C SER A 500 13.20 -12.26 18.35
N ARG A 501 14.09 -12.10 17.36
CA ARG A 501 13.87 -12.60 16.00
C ARG A 501 13.56 -14.11 15.99
N GLN A 502 14.29 -14.91 16.79
CA GLN A 502 14.08 -16.35 16.86
C GLN A 502 12.70 -16.70 17.46
N GLN A 503 12.29 -16.05 18.54
CA GLN A 503 10.94 -16.25 19.10
C GLN A 503 9.85 -15.98 18.07
N ALA A 504 10.03 -14.94 17.25
CA ALA A 504 9.10 -14.62 16.18
C ALA A 504 9.05 -15.71 15.10
N ILE A 505 10.21 -16.21 14.67
CA ILE A 505 10.32 -17.31 13.69
C ILE A 505 9.68 -18.58 14.25
N ASP A 506 10.03 -18.98 15.46
CA ASP A 506 9.52 -20.20 16.09
C ASP A 506 7.99 -20.16 16.22
N TYR A 507 7.43 -18.99 16.61
CA TYR A 507 5.99 -18.80 16.72
C TYR A 507 5.31 -19.00 15.36
N MET A 508 5.81 -18.38 14.30
CA MET A 508 5.21 -18.50 12.97
C MET A 508 5.28 -19.93 12.44
N LEU A 509 6.42 -20.61 12.61
CA LEU A 509 6.60 -22.01 12.19
C LEU A 509 5.67 -22.99 12.92
N ALA A 510 5.30 -22.68 14.16
CA ALA A 510 4.39 -23.50 14.95
C ALA A 510 2.93 -23.41 14.46
N HIS A 511 2.54 -22.29 13.83
CA HIS A 511 1.15 -21.98 13.51
C HIS A 511 0.85 -21.85 12.01
N THR A 512 1.85 -22.02 11.12
CA THR A 512 1.68 -21.87 9.66
C THR A 512 2.34 -23.00 8.88
N ALA A 513 1.90 -23.27 7.66
CA ALA A 513 2.54 -24.19 6.74
C ALA A 513 3.61 -23.52 5.85
N GLU A 514 3.92 -22.25 6.13
CA GLU A 514 4.93 -21.50 5.37
C GLU A 514 6.32 -22.16 5.45
N PRO A 515 7.08 -22.19 4.35
CA PRO A 515 8.50 -22.60 4.38
C PRO A 515 9.32 -21.75 5.35
N GLU A 516 10.33 -22.37 5.98
CA GLU A 516 11.18 -21.67 6.95
C GLU A 516 11.87 -20.42 6.36
N ASP A 517 12.37 -20.51 5.12
CA ASP A 517 13.01 -19.37 4.44
C ASP A 517 12.03 -18.21 4.24
N ASP A 518 10.75 -18.51 3.94
CA ASP A 518 9.70 -17.50 3.79
C ASP A 518 9.35 -16.87 5.14
N VAL A 519 9.24 -17.68 6.21
CA VAL A 519 9.04 -17.19 7.58
C VAL A 519 10.18 -16.27 8.03
N VAL A 520 11.42 -16.66 7.74
CA VAL A 520 12.61 -15.85 8.04
C VAL A 520 12.54 -14.49 7.32
N SER A 521 12.21 -14.50 6.04
CA SER A 521 12.03 -13.28 5.23
C SER A 521 10.91 -12.39 5.76
N GLU A 522 9.80 -12.99 6.16
CA GLU A 522 8.65 -12.29 6.74
C GLU A 522 9.00 -11.62 8.07
N VAL A 523 9.68 -12.32 8.99
CA VAL A 523 10.12 -11.73 10.26
C VAL A 523 11.09 -10.58 10.02
N ASP A 524 12.04 -10.72 9.08
CA ASP A 524 12.95 -9.63 8.71
C ASP A 524 12.22 -8.43 8.08
N ARG A 525 11.09 -8.67 7.41
CA ARG A 525 10.19 -7.61 6.93
C ARG A 525 9.53 -6.87 8.09
N TYR A 526 8.95 -7.59 9.06
CA TYR A 526 8.27 -6.95 10.19
C TYR A 526 9.23 -6.08 10.99
N ILE A 527 10.46 -6.53 11.20
CA ILE A 527 11.51 -5.78 11.91
C ILE A 527 11.75 -4.39 11.30
N ILE A 528 11.75 -4.27 9.97
CA ILE A 528 12.07 -3.01 9.28
C ILE A 528 10.83 -2.24 8.76
N TYR A 529 9.66 -2.86 8.78
CA TYR A 529 8.41 -2.27 8.33
C TYR A 529 7.30 -2.42 9.38
N PRO A 530 7.49 -1.81 10.57
CA PRO A 530 6.63 -2.00 11.73
C PRO A 530 5.18 -1.63 11.44
N GLY A 531 4.25 -2.43 11.96
CA GLY A 531 2.81 -2.19 11.87
C GLY A 531 2.17 -2.53 10.53
N GLN A 532 2.93 -2.65 9.43
CA GLN A 532 2.36 -2.94 8.11
C GLN A 532 1.69 -4.32 8.08
N ALA A 533 2.35 -5.32 8.63
CA ALA A 533 1.86 -6.69 8.65
C ALA A 533 0.54 -6.87 9.44
N THR A 534 0.23 -5.95 10.34
CA THR A 534 -1.00 -5.99 11.15
C THR A 534 -2.25 -5.62 10.36
N ALA A 535 -2.10 -4.89 9.26
CA ALA A 535 -3.21 -4.36 8.46
C ALA A 535 -4.10 -5.48 7.88
N TYR A 536 -3.52 -6.60 7.48
CA TYR A 536 -4.21 -7.74 6.87
C TYR A 536 -5.35 -8.28 7.73
N MET A 537 -5.02 -8.82 8.90
CA MET A 537 -6.01 -9.44 9.79
C MET A 537 -6.91 -8.38 10.44
N LEU A 538 -6.41 -7.20 10.82
CA LEU A 538 -7.24 -6.13 11.35
C LEU A 538 -8.31 -5.71 10.34
N GLY A 539 -7.93 -5.51 9.08
CA GLY A 539 -8.87 -5.17 8.02
C GLY A 539 -9.89 -6.28 7.73
N ASN A 540 -9.44 -7.54 7.70
CA ASN A 540 -10.32 -8.69 7.53
C ASN A 540 -11.39 -8.76 8.64
N LEU A 541 -10.98 -8.59 9.89
CA LEU A 541 -11.89 -8.63 11.04
C LEU A 541 -12.95 -7.51 10.97
N GLU A 542 -12.59 -6.32 10.52
CA GLU A 542 -13.55 -5.21 10.35
C GLU A 542 -14.54 -5.48 9.21
N ILE A 543 -14.09 -6.05 8.08
CA ILE A 543 -14.98 -6.42 6.98
C ILE A 543 -15.96 -7.51 7.44
N ARG A 544 -15.47 -8.53 8.13
CA ARG A 544 -16.30 -9.61 8.69
C ARG A 544 -17.30 -9.09 9.71
N ALA A 545 -16.83 -8.25 10.65
CA ALA A 545 -17.70 -7.65 11.66
C ALA A 545 -18.83 -6.82 11.02
N SER A 546 -18.52 -6.06 9.97
CA SER A 546 -19.51 -5.30 9.20
C SER A 546 -20.52 -6.21 8.51
N ARG A 547 -20.08 -7.35 7.94
CA ARG A 547 -20.96 -8.36 7.35
C ARG A 547 -21.89 -8.98 8.39
N ASP A 548 -21.32 -9.42 9.51
CA ASP A 548 -22.06 -10.09 10.60
C ASP A 548 -23.09 -9.14 11.23
N GLU A 549 -22.77 -7.86 11.36
CA GLU A 549 -23.70 -6.84 11.86
C GLU A 549 -24.85 -6.63 10.86
N ALA A 550 -24.54 -6.45 9.59
CA ALA A 550 -25.55 -6.29 8.54
C ALA A 550 -26.49 -7.51 8.44
N GLN A 551 -25.95 -8.72 8.51
CA GLN A 551 -26.73 -9.94 8.49
C GLN A 551 -27.68 -10.04 9.70
N ARG A 552 -27.20 -9.68 10.90
CA ARG A 552 -28.03 -9.65 12.11
C ARG A 552 -29.12 -8.57 12.05
N THR A 553 -28.77 -7.37 11.56
CA THR A 553 -29.69 -6.22 11.50
C THR A 553 -30.78 -6.42 10.46
N LEU A 554 -30.44 -6.90 9.29
CA LEU A 554 -31.37 -7.06 8.16
C LEU A 554 -32.12 -8.40 8.19
N GLY A 555 -31.57 -9.42 8.85
CA GLY A 555 -32.18 -10.76 8.89
C GLY A 555 -32.49 -11.29 7.48
N PRO A 556 -33.74 -11.69 7.19
CA PRO A 556 -34.12 -12.20 5.88
C PRO A 556 -33.99 -11.21 4.70
N ARG A 557 -33.80 -9.93 4.98
CA ARG A 557 -33.57 -8.88 3.96
C ARG A 557 -32.10 -8.73 3.59
N PHE A 558 -31.21 -9.42 4.30
CA PHE A 558 -29.78 -9.38 4.00
C PHE A 558 -29.50 -10.03 2.64
N ASP A 559 -28.89 -9.27 1.75
CA ASP A 559 -28.41 -9.73 0.45
C ASP A 559 -26.88 -9.61 0.39
N LEU A 560 -26.20 -10.75 0.26
CA LEU A 560 -24.75 -10.83 0.28
C LEU A 560 -24.11 -10.13 -0.93
N LYS A 561 -24.72 -10.17 -2.10
CA LYS A 561 -24.23 -9.47 -3.29
C LYS A 561 -24.28 -7.96 -3.08
N GLN A 562 -25.38 -7.45 -2.57
CA GLN A 562 -25.49 -6.04 -2.25
C GLN A 562 -24.48 -5.62 -1.19
N PHE A 563 -24.24 -6.47 -0.17
CA PHE A 563 -23.19 -6.18 0.79
C PHE A 563 -21.81 -6.07 0.11
N HIS A 564 -21.44 -7.02 -0.75
CA HIS A 564 -20.19 -6.95 -1.50
C HIS A 564 -20.10 -5.71 -2.38
N ASP A 565 -21.16 -5.36 -3.08
CA ASP A 565 -21.21 -4.14 -3.89
C ASP A 565 -20.97 -2.89 -3.05
N ARG A 566 -21.62 -2.80 -1.86
CA ARG A 566 -21.40 -1.68 -0.93
C ARG A 566 -19.96 -1.62 -0.43
N VAL A 567 -19.31 -2.75 -0.23
CA VAL A 567 -17.89 -2.78 0.12
C VAL A 567 -17.04 -2.24 -1.03
N LEU A 568 -17.25 -2.71 -2.27
CA LEU A 568 -16.33 -2.52 -3.40
C LEU A 568 -16.51 -1.24 -4.21
N GLU A 569 -17.68 -0.62 -4.17
CA GLU A 569 -18.09 0.42 -5.14
C GLU A 569 -17.33 1.74 -5.10
N ASP A 570 -16.72 2.09 -3.95
CA ASP A 570 -16.10 3.41 -3.74
C ASP A 570 -14.55 3.38 -3.72
N GLY A 571 -13.95 2.25 -4.10
CA GLY A 571 -12.50 2.03 -4.00
C GLY A 571 -12.07 1.63 -2.59
N ALA A 572 -10.76 1.71 -2.32
CA ALA A 572 -10.18 1.26 -1.05
C ALA A 572 -10.34 2.32 0.05
N VAL A 573 -11.55 2.42 0.57
CA VAL A 573 -11.88 3.34 1.68
C VAL A 573 -11.22 2.91 2.99
N PRO A 574 -11.01 3.82 3.96
CA PRO A 574 -10.61 3.43 5.32
C PRO A 574 -11.60 2.44 5.92
N VAL A 575 -11.10 1.36 6.58
CA VAL A 575 -12.01 0.33 7.14
C VAL A 575 -12.90 0.89 8.26
N SER A 576 -12.44 1.90 8.98
CA SER A 576 -13.26 2.65 9.94
C SER A 576 -14.47 3.34 9.29
N PHE A 577 -14.30 3.90 8.09
CA PHE A 577 -15.39 4.49 7.31
C PHE A 577 -16.30 3.42 6.70
N LEU A 578 -15.75 2.27 6.30
CA LEU A 578 -16.51 1.16 5.72
C LEU A 578 -17.62 0.70 6.67
N HIS A 579 -17.31 0.52 7.93
CA HIS A 579 -18.29 0.14 8.95
C HIS A 579 -19.47 1.12 9.02
N ASP A 580 -19.18 2.42 9.08
CA ASP A 580 -20.22 3.47 9.07
C ASP A 580 -21.01 3.50 7.77
N LYS A 581 -20.38 3.20 6.63
CA LYS A 581 -21.05 3.11 5.33
C LYS A 581 -22.07 1.96 5.31
N ILE A 582 -21.69 0.78 5.80
CA ILE A 582 -22.56 -0.39 5.86
C ILE A 582 -23.74 -0.12 6.79
N ARG A 583 -23.53 0.45 7.98
CA ARG A 583 -24.62 0.85 8.88
C ARG A 583 -25.60 1.86 8.26
N ARG A 584 -25.11 2.76 7.41
CA ARG A 584 -26.01 3.68 6.67
C ARG A 584 -26.84 2.93 5.63
N TRP A 585 -26.22 1.99 4.90
CA TRP A 585 -26.92 1.14 3.95
C TRP A 585 -28.01 0.30 4.64
N GLU A 586 -27.72 -0.33 5.79
CA GLU A 586 -28.70 -1.09 6.57
C GLU A 586 -29.98 -0.28 6.89
N ARG A 587 -29.81 1.01 7.22
CA ARG A 587 -30.94 1.90 7.53
C ARG A 587 -31.81 2.27 6.32
N MET A 588 -31.33 2.03 5.12
CA MET A 588 -32.06 2.32 3.87
C MET A 588 -32.79 1.10 3.31
N GLN A 589 -32.50 -0.09 3.84
CA GLN A 589 -33.20 -1.35 3.50
C GLN A 589 -34.42 -1.55 4.37
#